data_6a0dcc0a21c7678ed7905af21dd729bc
#
_entry.id   6a0dcc0a21c7678ed7905af21dd729bc
#
_cell.length_a   1.000
_cell.length_b   1.000
_cell.length_c   1.000
_cell.angle_alpha   90.00
_cell.angle_beta   90.00
_cell.angle_gamma   90.00
#
_symmetry.space_group_name_H-M   'P 1'
#
loop_
_entity.id
_entity.type
_entity.pdbx_description
1 polymer ?
#
loop_
_entity_poly.entity_id
_entity_poly.type
_entity_poly.pdbx_seq_one_letter_code
_entity_poly.pdbx_strand_id
1 'polypeptide(L)'
;RQRQMCIRDRSISLLSGGEQALTALSLIFAVFLVNPSPICVLDEVDAPLDDANVTRFCSLLDELTKITQTKFIIITHHALTMSKMHRLYGITMPEKGISQLVAVDLQKAEDLVSELSESPNSIYM
;
A
#
# COMPACT_ATOMS: atom_id res chain seq x y z
N ARG A 1 -23.44 17.34 27.25
CA ARG A 1 -22.43 16.83 28.23
C ARG A 1 -22.14 15.32 28.09
N GLN A 2 -23.11 14.48 27.73
CA GLN A 2 -22.85 13.03 27.55
C GLN A 2 -22.06 12.69 26.29
N ARG A 3 -22.19 13.45 25.20
CA ARG A 3 -21.40 13.22 23.96
C ARG A 3 -19.92 13.52 24.13
N GLN A 4 -19.54 14.44 24.99
CA GLN A 4 -18.14 14.76 25.29
C GLN A 4 -17.46 13.70 26.19
N MET A 5 -18.22 13.03 27.06
CA MET A 5 -17.69 11.93 27.89
C MET A 5 -17.38 10.67 27.07
N CYS A 6 -18.22 10.31 26.07
CA CYS A 6 -17.99 9.14 25.21
C CYS A 6 -16.75 9.27 24.31
N ILE A 7 -16.33 10.48 23.98
CA ILE A 7 -15.14 10.73 23.13
C ILE A 7 -13.86 10.75 23.98
N ARG A 8 -13.95 11.12 25.27
CA ARG A 8 -12.80 11.22 26.17
C ARG A 8 -12.26 9.88 26.66
N ASP A 9 -13.07 8.83 26.71
CA ASP A 9 -12.73 7.55 27.31
C ASP A 9 -12.29 6.48 26.32
N ARG A 10 -12.20 6.78 25.03
CA ARG A 10 -11.60 5.87 24.04
C ARG A 10 -10.10 6.04 24.03
N SER A 11 -9.43 5.31 24.90
CA SER A 11 -7.98 5.15 24.78
C SER A 11 -7.66 4.27 23.56
N ILE A 12 -6.51 4.52 22.95
CA ILE A 12 -6.01 3.70 21.81
C ILE A 12 -5.96 2.21 22.18
N SER A 13 -5.77 1.90 23.47
CA SER A 13 -5.74 0.53 24.00
C SER A 13 -7.08 -0.23 23.90
N LEU A 14 -8.21 0.46 23.70
CA LEU A 14 -9.53 -0.15 23.53
C LEU A 14 -9.86 -0.51 22.07
N LEU A 15 -9.01 -0.13 21.13
CA LEU A 15 -9.16 -0.44 19.71
C LEU A 15 -8.62 -1.84 19.41
N SER A 16 -9.15 -2.48 18.35
CA SER A 16 -8.54 -3.70 17.82
C SER A 16 -7.12 -3.44 17.31
N GLY A 17 -6.30 -4.48 17.19
CA GLY A 17 -4.91 -4.34 16.70
C GLY A 17 -4.83 -3.64 15.34
N GLY A 18 -5.75 -3.97 14.40
CA GLY A 18 -5.84 -3.31 13.11
C GLY A 18 -6.25 -1.84 13.19
N GLU A 19 -7.19 -1.50 14.08
CA GLU A 19 -7.62 -0.11 14.31
C GLU A 19 -6.51 0.72 14.96
N GLN A 20 -5.76 0.15 15.91
CA GLN A 20 -4.60 0.79 16.52
C GLN A 20 -3.53 1.10 15.48
N ALA A 21 -3.20 0.14 14.61
CA ALA A 21 -2.24 0.30 13.54
C ALA A 21 -2.67 1.40 12.56
N LEU A 22 -3.94 1.41 12.15
CA LEU A 22 -4.48 2.44 11.24
C LEU A 22 -4.46 3.83 11.88
N THR A 23 -4.75 3.94 13.17
CA THR A 23 -4.67 5.19 13.93
C THR A 23 -3.23 5.70 14.01
N ALA A 24 -2.27 4.83 14.30
CA ALA A 24 -0.85 5.18 14.34
C ALA A 24 -0.35 5.65 12.97
N LEU A 25 -0.73 4.96 11.89
CA LEU A 25 -0.41 5.35 10.51
C LEU A 25 -1.01 6.71 10.15
N SER A 26 -2.27 6.97 10.54
CA SER A 26 -2.92 8.26 10.31
C SER A 26 -2.18 9.41 10.99
N LEU A 27 -1.66 9.18 12.20
CA LEU A 27 -0.85 10.16 12.91
C LEU A 27 0.49 10.42 12.19
N ILE A 28 1.17 9.36 11.76
CA ILE A 28 2.42 9.48 11.00
C ILE A 28 2.19 10.26 9.71
N PHE A 29 1.11 9.98 9.00
CA PHE A 29 0.76 10.69 7.77
C PHE A 29 0.37 12.14 8.02
N ALA A 30 -0.30 12.45 9.12
CA ALA A 30 -0.58 13.84 9.50
C ALA A 30 0.72 14.64 9.74
N VAL A 31 1.68 14.07 10.44
CA VAL A 31 3.02 14.68 10.63
C VAL A 31 3.75 14.83 9.30
N PHE A 32 3.63 13.84 8.43
CA PHE A 32 4.24 13.84 7.11
C PHE A 32 3.67 14.93 6.19
N LEU A 33 2.38 15.22 6.26
CA LEU A 33 1.74 16.32 5.51
C LEU A 33 2.29 17.69 5.92
N VAL A 34 2.64 17.85 7.20
CA VAL A 34 3.24 19.10 7.70
C VAL A 34 4.69 19.26 7.23
N ASN A 35 5.42 18.16 7.14
CA ASN A 35 6.82 18.15 6.76
C ASN A 35 7.12 17.02 5.76
N PRO A 36 6.73 17.18 4.48
CA PRO A 36 6.85 16.11 3.48
C PRO A 36 8.32 15.82 3.13
N SER A 37 8.62 14.53 3.01
CA SER A 37 9.90 14.01 2.53
C SER A 37 9.78 13.57 1.07
N PRO A 38 10.82 13.67 0.24
CA PRO A 38 10.76 13.20 -1.16
C PRO A 38 10.61 11.67 -1.27
N ILE A 39 11.08 10.92 -0.28
CA ILE A 39 10.98 9.45 -0.22
C ILE A 39 10.54 9.04 1.18
N CYS A 40 9.60 8.10 1.24
CA CYS A 40 9.14 7.47 2.48
C CYS A 40 9.22 5.96 2.34
N VAL A 41 9.83 5.28 3.31
CA VAL A 41 9.93 3.81 3.34
C VAL A 41 9.02 3.30 4.46
N LEU A 42 8.13 2.38 4.11
CA LEU A 42 7.20 1.73 5.01
C LEU A 42 7.48 0.22 5.02
N ASP A 43 7.90 -0.30 6.15
CA ASP A 43 8.29 -1.69 6.30
C ASP A 43 7.23 -2.48 7.09
N GLU A 44 6.55 -3.40 6.40
CA GLU A 44 5.52 -4.31 6.94
C GLU A 44 4.43 -3.61 7.78
N VAL A 45 4.11 -2.36 7.49
CA VAL A 45 3.12 -1.57 8.25
C VAL A 45 1.68 -2.07 8.05
N ASP A 46 1.43 -2.84 7.01
CA ASP A 46 0.15 -3.46 6.68
C ASP A 46 -0.07 -4.84 7.33
N ALA A 47 0.97 -5.41 7.95
CA ALA A 47 0.90 -6.74 8.56
C ALA A 47 -0.26 -6.92 9.57
N PRO A 48 -0.58 -5.96 10.47
CA PRO A 48 -1.68 -6.08 11.40
C PRO A 48 -3.05 -5.69 10.81
N LEU A 49 -3.12 -5.27 9.55
CA LEU A 49 -4.34 -4.79 8.90
C LEU A 49 -5.13 -5.95 8.27
N ASP A 50 -6.45 -5.90 8.36
CA ASP A 50 -7.35 -6.73 7.57
C ASP A 50 -7.54 -6.14 6.16
N ASP A 51 -8.14 -6.89 5.25
CA ASP A 51 -8.30 -6.49 3.84
C ASP A 51 -9.02 -5.15 3.66
N ALA A 52 -10.01 -4.85 4.50
CA ALA A 52 -10.74 -3.59 4.46
C ALA A 52 -9.85 -2.41 4.86
N ASN A 53 -9.04 -2.58 5.89
CA ASN A 53 -8.10 -1.57 6.36
C ASN A 53 -6.89 -1.43 5.44
N VAL A 54 -6.42 -2.52 4.83
CA VAL A 54 -5.39 -2.47 3.76
C VAL A 54 -5.88 -1.63 2.58
N THR A 55 -7.13 -1.81 2.15
CA THR A 55 -7.71 -1.01 1.06
C THR A 55 -7.74 0.48 1.41
N ARG A 56 -8.14 0.83 2.63
CA ARG A 56 -8.13 2.22 3.12
C ARG A 56 -6.72 2.79 3.20
N PHE A 57 -5.78 2.01 3.68
CA PHE A 57 -4.36 2.37 3.74
C PHE A 57 -3.79 2.68 2.36
N CYS A 58 -4.03 1.82 1.37
CA CYS A 58 -3.58 2.04 -0.01
C CYS A 58 -4.22 3.30 -0.63
N SER A 59 -5.50 3.55 -0.37
CA SER A 59 -6.19 4.77 -0.83
C SER A 59 -5.58 6.04 -0.23
N LEU A 60 -5.25 6.02 1.06
CA LEU A 60 -4.56 7.13 1.72
C LEU A 60 -3.18 7.39 1.13
N LEU A 61 -2.41 6.34 0.82
CA LEU A 61 -1.10 6.47 0.17
C LEU A 61 -1.22 7.10 -1.21
N ASP A 62 -2.19 6.70 -2.00
CA ASP A 62 -2.43 7.26 -3.34
C ASP A 62 -2.78 8.75 -3.27
N GLU A 63 -3.64 9.14 -2.33
CA GLU A 63 -3.96 10.55 -2.09
C GLU A 63 -2.74 11.36 -1.64
N LEU A 64 -1.95 10.82 -0.70
CA LEU A 64 -0.74 11.47 -0.22
C LEU A 64 0.29 11.66 -1.34
N THR A 65 0.45 10.67 -2.20
CA THR A 65 1.36 10.75 -3.36
C THR A 65 0.97 11.91 -4.27
N LYS A 66 -0.32 12.12 -4.49
CA LYS A 66 -0.84 13.24 -5.31
C LYS A 66 -0.62 14.60 -4.68
N ILE A 67 -0.76 14.69 -3.35
CA ILE A 67 -0.64 15.96 -2.61
C ILE A 67 0.82 16.35 -2.39
N THR A 68 1.66 15.40 -1.98
CA THR A 68 3.04 15.66 -1.53
C THR A 68 4.10 15.37 -2.58
N GLN A 69 3.75 14.71 -3.68
CA GLN A 69 4.67 14.19 -4.71
C GLN A 69 5.76 13.28 -4.14
N THR A 70 5.52 12.70 -2.99
CA THR A 70 6.43 11.76 -2.33
C THR A 70 6.38 10.41 -3.02
N LYS A 71 7.53 9.76 -3.12
CA LYS A 71 7.66 8.36 -3.53
C LYS A 71 7.63 7.46 -2.31
N PHE A 72 6.63 6.58 -2.24
CA PHE A 72 6.52 5.58 -1.19
C PHE A 72 7.16 4.26 -1.65
N ILE A 73 8.02 3.71 -0.81
CA ILE A 73 8.58 2.37 -0.94
C ILE A 73 7.96 1.53 0.17
N ILE A 74 7.22 0.50 -0.21
CA ILE A 74 6.51 -0.36 0.74
C ILE A 74 7.12 -1.75 0.67
N ILE A 75 7.59 -2.24 1.81
CA ILE A 75 8.04 -3.61 1.98
C ILE A 75 6.86 -4.38 2.57
N THR A 76 6.37 -5.38 1.86
CA THR A 76 5.19 -6.14 2.27
C THR A 76 5.20 -7.55 1.67
N HIS A 77 4.50 -8.46 2.33
CA HIS A 77 4.16 -9.78 1.81
C HIS A 77 2.64 -9.95 1.60
N HIS A 78 1.87 -8.88 1.80
CA HIS A 78 0.42 -8.89 1.68
C HIS A 78 -0.01 -8.75 0.21
N ALA A 79 -0.67 -9.76 -0.35
CA ALA A 79 -1.02 -9.80 -1.77
C ALA A 79 -1.92 -8.63 -2.20
N LEU A 80 -2.86 -8.21 -1.35
CA LEU A 80 -3.75 -7.09 -1.64
C LEU A 80 -2.99 -5.76 -1.72
N THR A 81 -2.03 -5.53 -0.83
CA THR A 81 -1.15 -4.35 -0.90
C THR A 81 -0.36 -4.34 -2.20
N MET A 82 0.24 -5.48 -2.56
CA MET A 82 0.99 -5.62 -3.80
C MET A 82 0.14 -5.29 -5.04
N SER A 83 -1.11 -5.76 -5.08
CA SER A 83 -2.02 -5.53 -6.22
C SER A 83 -2.41 -4.05 -6.41
N LYS A 84 -2.25 -3.21 -5.40
CA LYS A 84 -2.58 -1.77 -5.43
C LYS A 84 -1.38 -0.88 -5.78
N MET A 85 -0.20 -1.46 -5.94
CA MET A 85 1.02 -0.71 -6.22
C MET A 85 1.23 -0.52 -7.73
N HIS A 86 1.86 0.58 -8.11
CA HIS A 86 2.16 0.87 -9.53
C HIS A 86 3.29 -0.01 -10.07
N ARG A 87 4.26 -0.35 -9.21
CA ARG A 87 5.44 -1.12 -9.57
C ARG A 87 5.85 -2.06 -8.45
N LEU A 88 6.13 -3.30 -8.80
CA LEU A 88 6.60 -4.32 -7.87
C LEU A 88 8.08 -4.63 -8.11
N TYR A 89 8.81 -4.79 -7.01
CA TYR A 89 10.18 -5.27 -7.01
C TYR A 89 10.24 -6.53 -6.15
N GLY A 90 10.62 -7.64 -6.76
CA GLY A 90 10.86 -8.89 -6.06
C GLY A 90 12.35 -9.16 -5.95
N ILE A 91 12.77 -9.75 -4.83
CA ILE A 91 14.13 -10.23 -4.65
C ILE A 91 14.08 -11.74 -4.66
N THR A 92 14.79 -12.36 -5.58
CA THR A 92 14.92 -13.81 -5.69
C THR A 92 16.37 -14.21 -5.45
N MET A 93 16.58 -15.45 -5.04
CA MET A 93 17.91 -16.02 -4.84
C MET A 93 18.02 -17.27 -5.72
N PRO A 94 18.35 -17.11 -7.02
CA PRO A 94 18.47 -18.24 -7.96
C PRO A 94 19.61 -19.21 -7.56
N GLU A 95 20.66 -18.66 -6.96
CA GLU A 95 21.77 -19.44 -6.41
C GLU A 95 22.06 -19.01 -4.97
N LYS A 96 22.52 -19.94 -4.14
CA LYS A 96 22.81 -19.68 -2.73
C LYS A 96 23.86 -18.57 -2.59
N GLY A 97 23.45 -17.43 -2.00
CA GLY A 97 24.31 -16.27 -1.78
C GLY A 97 24.28 -15.21 -2.90
N ILE A 98 23.50 -15.41 -3.97
CA ILE A 98 23.35 -14.44 -5.06
C ILE A 98 21.88 -13.98 -5.11
N SER A 99 21.63 -12.72 -4.80
CA SER A 99 20.29 -12.11 -4.89
C SER A 99 20.09 -11.45 -6.26
N GLN A 100 18.94 -11.67 -6.85
CA GLN A 100 18.53 -11.06 -8.11
C GLN A 100 17.28 -10.22 -7.90
N LEU A 101 17.29 -9.00 -8.43
CA LEU A 101 16.15 -8.10 -8.43
C LEU A 101 15.29 -8.36 -9.67
N VAL A 102 14.00 -8.58 -9.45
CA VAL A 102 12.98 -8.69 -10.51
C VAL A 102 12.01 -7.53 -10.35
N ALA A 103 11.79 -6.77 -11.42
CA ALA A 103 10.84 -5.66 -11.45
C ALA A 103 9.68 -5.96 -12.38
N VAL A 104 8.46 -5.69 -11.93
CA VAL A 104 7.22 -5.81 -12.71
C VAL A 104 6.46 -4.49 -12.63
N ASP A 105 6.15 -3.92 -13.79
CA ASP A 105 5.31 -2.75 -13.91
C ASP A 105 3.87 -3.20 -14.17
N LEU A 106 3.02 -3.05 -13.16
CA LEU A 106 1.64 -3.55 -13.22
C LEU A 106 0.77 -2.75 -14.21
N GLN A 107 1.03 -1.45 -14.37
CA GLN A 107 0.29 -0.65 -15.33
C GLN A 107 0.54 -1.12 -16.77
N LYS A 108 1.78 -1.42 -17.11
CA LYS A 108 2.10 -1.98 -18.43
C LYS A 108 1.54 -3.38 -18.63
N ALA A 109 1.43 -4.17 -17.57
CA ALA A 109 0.82 -5.49 -17.65
C ALA A 109 -0.70 -5.41 -17.91
N GLU A 110 -1.39 -4.47 -17.28
CA GLU A 110 -2.81 -4.22 -17.52
C GLU A 110 -3.07 -3.69 -18.94
N ASP A 111 -2.26 -2.77 -19.45
CA ASP A 111 -2.34 -2.25 -20.81
C ASP A 111 -2.15 -3.37 -21.85
N LEU A 112 -1.18 -4.26 -21.64
CA LEU A 112 -0.97 -5.41 -22.53
C LEU A 112 -2.14 -6.41 -22.51
N VAL A 113 -2.75 -6.64 -21.36
CA VAL A 113 -3.92 -7.51 -21.24
C VAL A 113 -5.13 -6.87 -21.93
N SER A 114 -5.32 -5.57 -21.83
CA SER A 114 -6.40 -4.85 -22.50
C SER A 114 -6.23 -4.87 -24.01
N GLU A 115 -5.03 -4.65 -24.53
CA GLU A 115 -4.72 -4.76 -25.96
C GLU A 115 -4.95 -6.18 -26.52
N LEU A 116 -4.62 -7.21 -25.74
CA LEU A 116 -4.87 -8.60 -26.14
C LEU A 116 -6.36 -8.97 -26.09
N SER A 117 -7.14 -8.32 -25.25
CA SER A 117 -8.60 -8.54 -25.17
C SER A 117 -9.38 -7.81 -26.26
N GLU A 118 -8.83 -6.73 -26.82
CA GLU A 118 -9.42 -5.97 -27.93
C GLU A 118 -9.08 -6.54 -29.31
N SER A 119 -8.26 -7.59 -29.42
CA SER A 119 -7.97 -8.27 -30.71
C SER A 119 -8.74 -9.58 -30.83
N PRO A 120 -10.01 -9.56 -31.31
CA PRO A 120 -10.84 -10.75 -31.38
C PRO A 120 -10.60 -11.65 -32.60
N ASN A 121 -9.52 -11.45 -33.35
CA ASN A 121 -9.35 -12.21 -34.61
C ASN A 121 -7.89 -12.57 -34.91
N SER A 122 -7.33 -13.52 -34.19
CA SER A 122 -6.10 -14.17 -34.70
C SER A 122 -5.75 -15.51 -34.03
N ILE A 123 -6.74 -16.32 -33.66
CA ILE A 123 -6.47 -17.73 -33.33
C ILE A 123 -7.55 -18.61 -33.95
N TYR A 124 -7.57 -18.67 -35.27
CA TYR A 124 -8.06 -19.84 -36.05
C TYR A 124 -7.24 -19.92 -37.35
N MET A 125 -6.09 -20.51 -37.24
CA MET A 125 -5.46 -21.37 -38.26
C MET A 125 -4.52 -22.32 -37.58
#